data_0789b9594d3fc32c3ea0d533030fbf56
#
_entry.id   0789b9594d3fc32c3ea0d533030fbf56
#
_cell.length_a   1.000
_cell.length_b   1.000
_cell.length_c   1.000
_cell.angle_alpha   90.00
_cell.angle_beta   90.00
_cell.angle_gamma   90.00
#
_symmetry.space_group_name_H-M   'P 1'
#
loop_
_entity.id
_entity.type
_entity.pdbx_description
1 polymer ?
#
loop_
_entity_poly.entity_id
_entity_poly.type
_entity_poly.pdbx_seq_one_letter_code
_entity_poly.pdbx_strand_id
1 'polypeptide(L)'
;MKPMFLGREIRGIRRHHAWLRTRLQARKLPKVMKRIGEQEKIRVNDILHNVSRRIVDAAAASNSCIALGNLRGIRKGARGKGKRFNRIVSSMPFFKLRSMIEYKAALLGIPVAAVDERMTSRTCHICGTEGRRRSQGCFVCKNCGQYNADLNGAINIGKRLLPHMGSSGATCGLALNRTD
;
A
#
# COMPACT_ATOMS: atom_id res chain seq x y z
N MET A 1 -6.14 1.82 -17.39
CA MET A 1 -4.74 1.76 -16.88
C MET A 1 -4.47 0.36 -16.35
N LYS A 2 -3.31 -0.24 -16.68
CA LYS A 2 -2.94 -1.58 -16.14
C LYS A 2 -2.59 -1.47 -14.65
N PRO A 3 -2.96 -2.44 -13.80
CA PRO A 3 -2.61 -2.43 -12.39
C PRO A 3 -1.10 -2.51 -12.18
N MET A 4 -0.57 -1.74 -11.22
CA MET A 4 0.85 -1.72 -10.87
C MET A 4 1.06 -2.30 -9.47
N PHE A 5 2.04 -3.19 -9.32
CA PHE A 5 2.47 -3.74 -8.04
C PHE A 5 3.84 -3.17 -7.68
N LEU A 6 3.87 -2.19 -6.78
CA LEU A 6 5.06 -1.42 -6.44
C LEU A 6 5.57 -1.74 -5.02
N GLY A 7 6.88 -1.57 -4.80
CA GLY A 7 7.50 -1.66 -3.46
C GLY A 7 7.70 -3.07 -2.93
N ARG A 8 7.60 -4.12 -3.75
CA ARG A 8 7.81 -5.53 -3.33
C ARG A 8 9.23 -5.76 -2.81
N GLU A 9 10.20 -5.03 -3.31
CA GLU A 9 11.63 -5.09 -2.98
C GLU A 9 11.90 -4.74 -1.51
N ILE A 10 11.13 -3.83 -0.92
CA ILE A 10 11.28 -3.38 0.47
C ILE A 10 11.26 -4.57 1.43
N ARG A 11 10.36 -5.53 1.19
CA ARG A 11 10.26 -6.73 2.03
C ARG A 11 11.51 -7.61 1.95
N GLY A 12 12.08 -7.74 0.76
CA GLY A 12 13.33 -8.48 0.53
C GLY A 12 14.51 -7.83 1.25
N ILE A 13 14.70 -6.53 1.05
CA ILE A 13 15.74 -5.73 1.69
C ILE A 13 15.66 -5.85 3.22
N ARG A 14 14.49 -5.63 3.80
CA ARG A 14 14.31 -5.70 5.26
C ARG A 14 14.56 -7.10 5.82
N ARG A 15 14.19 -8.14 5.09
CA ARG A 15 14.48 -9.53 5.49
C ARG A 15 15.99 -9.79 5.48
N HIS A 16 16.68 -9.38 4.43
CA HIS A 16 18.12 -9.51 4.31
C HIS A 16 18.87 -8.78 5.43
N HIS A 17 18.52 -7.50 5.66
CA HIS A 17 19.15 -6.73 6.73
C HIS A 17 18.83 -7.25 8.14
N ALA A 18 17.63 -7.82 8.36
CA ALA A 18 17.30 -8.48 9.63
C ALA A 18 18.20 -9.71 9.87
N TRP A 19 18.42 -10.51 8.83
CA TRP A 19 19.34 -11.67 8.90
C TRP A 19 20.79 -11.22 9.18
N LEU A 20 21.28 -10.18 8.49
CA LEU A 20 22.60 -9.60 8.74
C LEU A 20 22.75 -9.14 10.19
N ARG A 21 21.77 -8.41 10.71
CA ARG A 21 21.80 -7.93 12.12
C ARG A 21 21.93 -9.09 13.11
N THR A 22 21.20 -10.18 12.92
CA THR A 22 21.30 -11.35 13.79
C THR A 22 22.72 -11.93 13.81
N ARG A 23 23.37 -12.04 12.65
CA ARG A 23 24.76 -12.53 12.55
C ARG A 23 25.79 -11.58 13.17
N LEU A 24 25.63 -10.28 12.95
CA LEU A 24 26.53 -9.27 13.51
C LEU A 24 26.37 -9.12 15.03
N GLN A 25 25.15 -9.31 15.53
CA GLN A 25 24.87 -9.32 16.96
C GLN A 25 25.59 -10.49 17.65
N ALA A 26 25.58 -11.68 17.06
CA ALA A 26 26.32 -12.84 17.56
C ALA A 26 27.83 -12.59 17.60
N ARG A 27 28.35 -11.75 16.68
CA ARG A 27 29.79 -11.36 16.62
C ARG A 27 30.10 -10.11 17.44
N LYS A 28 29.15 -9.54 18.18
CA LYS A 28 29.30 -8.33 19.01
C LYS A 28 29.88 -7.12 18.25
N LEU A 29 29.42 -6.86 17.01
CA LEU A 29 29.89 -5.77 16.13
C LEU A 29 28.91 -4.60 16.04
N PRO A 30 28.70 -3.78 17.08
CA PRO A 30 27.66 -2.74 17.13
C PRO A 30 27.86 -1.61 16.12
N LYS A 31 29.11 -1.19 15.85
CA LYS A 31 29.42 -0.14 14.87
C LYS A 31 29.01 -0.56 13.45
N VAL A 32 29.27 -1.83 13.07
CA VAL A 32 28.88 -2.36 11.77
C VAL A 32 27.35 -2.49 11.68
N MET A 33 26.69 -2.91 12.75
CA MET A 33 25.22 -2.98 12.82
C MET A 33 24.56 -1.60 12.58
N LYS A 34 25.11 -0.53 13.17
CA LYS A 34 24.63 0.84 12.95
C LYS A 34 24.75 1.23 11.47
N ARG A 35 25.92 1.03 10.86
CA ARG A 35 26.16 1.35 9.43
C ARG A 35 25.22 0.58 8.50
N ILE A 36 24.99 -0.71 8.75
CA ILE A 36 24.04 -1.53 7.97
C ILE A 36 22.61 -1.02 8.14
N GLY A 37 22.22 -0.59 9.33
CA GLY A 37 20.91 0.02 9.58
C GLY A 37 20.71 1.32 8.80
N GLU A 38 21.72 2.14 8.69
CA GLU A 38 21.70 3.37 7.88
C GLU A 38 21.58 3.06 6.39
N GLN A 39 22.35 2.09 5.88
CA GLN A 39 22.25 1.64 4.49
C GLN A 39 20.86 1.08 4.16
N GLU A 40 20.27 0.28 5.06
CA GLU A 40 18.90 -0.20 4.91
C GLU A 40 17.91 0.97 4.79
N LYS A 41 18.04 1.97 5.65
CA LYS A 41 17.19 3.16 5.67
C LYS A 41 17.28 3.94 4.35
N ILE A 42 18.49 4.16 3.84
CA ILE A 42 18.72 4.85 2.56
C ILE A 42 18.06 4.09 1.42
N ARG A 43 18.36 2.80 1.25
CA ARG A 43 17.78 1.96 0.19
C ARG A 43 16.25 1.92 0.21
N VAL A 44 15.66 1.77 1.41
CA VAL A 44 14.20 1.79 1.54
C VAL A 44 13.63 3.15 1.18
N ASN A 45 14.29 4.25 1.56
CA ASN A 45 13.86 5.59 1.19
C ASN A 45 13.87 5.81 -0.33
N ASP A 46 14.93 5.40 -1.03
CA ASP A 46 15.04 5.53 -2.48
C ASP A 46 13.89 4.80 -3.18
N ILE A 47 13.56 3.59 -2.73
CA ILE A 47 12.41 2.85 -3.27
C ILE A 47 11.11 3.61 -3.00
N LEU A 48 10.91 4.14 -1.79
CA LEU A 48 9.71 4.90 -1.46
C LEU A 48 9.58 6.17 -2.31
N HIS A 49 10.69 6.87 -2.56
CA HIS A 49 10.72 8.04 -3.44
C HIS A 49 10.31 7.68 -4.87
N ASN A 50 10.85 6.57 -5.40
CA ASN A 50 10.52 6.08 -6.74
C ASN A 50 9.05 5.61 -6.82
N VAL A 51 8.57 4.85 -5.83
CA VAL A 51 7.19 4.38 -5.76
C VAL A 51 6.21 5.56 -5.70
N SER A 52 6.45 6.51 -4.79
CA SER A 52 5.59 7.68 -4.66
C SER A 52 5.58 8.55 -5.91
N ARG A 53 6.73 8.73 -6.60
CA ARG A 53 6.80 9.44 -7.88
C ARG A 53 5.95 8.75 -8.94
N ARG A 54 6.14 7.43 -9.14
CA ARG A 54 5.37 6.67 -10.13
C ARG A 54 3.86 6.70 -9.91
N ILE A 55 3.42 6.73 -8.64
CA ILE A 55 1.99 6.85 -8.30
C ILE A 55 1.47 8.23 -8.70
N VAL A 56 2.20 9.28 -8.37
CA VAL A 56 1.80 10.65 -8.64
C VAL A 56 1.84 10.94 -10.16
N ASP A 57 2.87 10.50 -10.86
CA ASP A 57 2.99 10.66 -12.31
C ASP A 57 1.85 9.91 -13.05
N ALA A 58 1.48 8.72 -12.57
CA ALA A 58 0.35 7.96 -13.12
C ALA A 58 -1.00 8.69 -12.88
N ALA A 59 -1.18 9.31 -11.74
CA ALA A 59 -2.36 10.11 -11.43
C ALA A 59 -2.41 11.38 -12.29
N ALA A 60 -1.29 12.07 -12.47
CA ALA A 60 -1.16 13.23 -13.34
C ALA A 60 -1.50 12.88 -14.81
N ALA A 61 -0.91 11.81 -15.34
CA ALA A 61 -1.14 11.36 -16.72
C ALA A 61 -2.60 10.98 -17.00
N SER A 62 -3.35 10.53 -15.99
CA SER A 62 -4.78 10.18 -16.11
C SER A 62 -5.73 11.27 -15.58
N ASN A 63 -5.22 12.43 -15.22
CA ASN A 63 -5.99 13.53 -14.61
C ASN A 63 -6.92 13.02 -13.48
N SER A 64 -6.38 12.20 -12.56
CA SER A 64 -7.15 11.52 -11.53
C SER A 64 -6.65 11.85 -10.13
N CYS A 65 -7.55 11.73 -9.14
CA CYS A 65 -7.19 11.84 -7.73
C CYS A 65 -6.58 10.54 -7.21
N ILE A 66 -5.92 10.63 -6.05
CA ILE A 66 -5.30 9.48 -5.39
C ILE A 66 -6.11 9.11 -4.15
N ALA A 67 -6.68 7.89 -4.14
CA ALA A 67 -7.32 7.31 -2.96
C ALA A 67 -6.31 6.47 -2.17
N LEU A 68 -6.06 6.82 -0.92
CA LEU A 68 -5.21 6.06 -0.01
C LEU A 68 -6.03 5.44 1.10
N GLY A 69 -5.84 4.16 1.36
CA GLY A 69 -6.44 3.50 2.50
C GLY A 69 -5.97 4.10 3.84
N ASN A 70 -6.90 4.33 4.76
CA ASN A 70 -6.60 4.87 6.07
C ASN A 70 -6.09 3.77 7.02
N LEU A 71 -4.78 3.64 7.10
CA LEU A 71 -4.09 2.66 7.96
C LEU A 71 -3.89 3.16 9.40
N ARG A 72 -4.60 4.21 9.84
CA ARG A 72 -4.54 4.68 11.22
C ARG A 72 -4.95 3.55 12.17
N GLY A 73 -4.12 3.27 13.18
CA GLY A 73 -4.42 2.21 14.14
C GLY A 73 -4.02 0.79 13.74
N ILE A 74 -3.51 0.53 12.53
CA ILE A 74 -3.09 -0.81 12.08
C ILE A 74 -2.09 -1.47 13.06
N ARG A 75 -1.21 -0.68 13.70
CA ARG A 75 -0.27 -1.17 14.72
C ARG A 75 -0.97 -1.54 16.02
N LYS A 76 -2.04 -0.82 16.42
CA LYS A 76 -2.85 -1.17 17.60
C LYS A 76 -3.59 -2.48 17.35
N GLY A 77 -4.19 -2.66 16.18
CA GLY A 77 -4.85 -3.89 15.78
C GLY A 77 -3.92 -5.10 15.54
N ALA A 78 -2.60 -4.87 15.51
CA ALA A 78 -1.61 -5.93 15.40
C ALA A 78 -1.23 -6.56 16.75
N ARG A 79 -1.54 -5.89 17.88
CA ARG A 79 -1.29 -6.43 19.23
C ARG A 79 -2.06 -7.75 19.40
N GLY A 80 -1.37 -8.78 19.89
CA GLY A 80 -1.97 -10.12 20.07
C GLY A 80 -1.93 -11.05 18.85
N LYS A 81 -1.61 -10.55 17.65
CA LYS A 81 -1.58 -11.39 16.42
C LYS A 81 -0.25 -12.12 16.16
N GLY A 82 0.61 -12.22 17.17
CA GLY A 82 1.87 -12.97 17.11
C GLY A 82 3.06 -12.18 16.53
N LYS A 83 4.28 -12.62 16.90
CA LYS A 83 5.55 -11.95 16.58
C LYS A 83 5.78 -11.75 15.06
N ARG A 84 5.40 -12.74 14.24
CA ARG A 84 5.58 -12.69 12.78
C ARG A 84 4.73 -11.59 12.14
N PHE A 85 3.45 -11.50 12.51
CA PHE A 85 2.53 -10.49 12.00
C PHE A 85 2.96 -9.08 12.43
N ASN A 86 3.27 -8.90 13.72
CA ASN A 86 3.73 -7.62 14.27
C ASN A 86 5.01 -7.13 13.57
N ARG A 87 5.96 -8.02 13.28
CA ARG A 87 7.17 -7.70 12.51
C ARG A 87 6.86 -7.25 11.09
N ILE A 88 5.91 -7.88 10.41
CA ILE A 88 5.49 -7.48 9.06
C ILE A 88 4.87 -6.08 9.08
N VAL A 89 3.91 -5.83 9.96
CA VAL A 89 3.21 -4.54 10.07
C VAL A 89 4.17 -3.41 10.48
N SER A 90 5.05 -3.66 11.47
CA SER A 90 6.03 -2.67 11.92
C SER A 90 7.12 -2.38 10.87
N SER A 91 7.40 -3.34 9.99
CA SER A 91 8.40 -3.18 8.95
C SER A 91 7.91 -2.40 7.73
N MET A 92 6.62 -2.19 7.56
CA MET A 92 6.07 -1.46 6.41
C MET A 92 6.05 0.04 6.67
N PRO A 93 6.70 0.86 5.84
CA PRO A 93 6.81 2.31 6.05
C PRO A 93 5.59 3.06 5.48
N PHE A 94 4.38 2.60 5.79
CA PHE A 94 3.13 3.17 5.25
C PHE A 94 3.00 4.67 5.47
N PHE A 95 3.28 5.14 6.69
CA PHE A 95 3.18 6.56 7.01
C PHE A 95 4.13 7.40 6.13
N LYS A 96 5.37 6.92 5.97
CA LYS A 96 6.37 7.63 5.17
C LYS A 96 6.01 7.65 3.68
N LEU A 97 5.53 6.51 3.14
CA LEU A 97 5.05 6.45 1.75
C LEU A 97 3.87 7.40 1.52
N ARG A 98 2.90 7.39 2.45
CA ARG A 98 1.76 8.29 2.40
C ARG A 98 2.19 9.76 2.38
N SER A 99 3.03 10.17 3.30
CA SER A 99 3.56 11.54 3.37
C SER A 99 4.29 11.93 2.08
N MET A 100 5.07 11.00 1.48
CA MET A 100 5.75 11.24 0.20
C MET A 100 4.77 11.39 -0.98
N ILE A 101 3.67 10.66 -0.98
CA ILE A 101 2.62 10.81 -2.00
C ILE A 101 1.91 12.15 -1.81
N GLU A 102 1.50 12.46 -0.58
CA GLU A 102 0.75 13.68 -0.26
C GLU A 102 1.50 14.95 -0.68
N TYR A 103 2.79 15.10 -0.31
CA TYR A 103 3.54 16.30 -0.70
C TYR A 103 3.81 16.38 -2.21
N LYS A 104 4.11 15.26 -2.87
CA LYS A 104 4.36 15.24 -4.32
C LYS A 104 3.10 15.50 -5.14
N ALA A 105 1.97 14.97 -4.68
CA ALA A 105 0.67 15.23 -5.29
C ALA A 105 0.27 16.71 -5.14
N ALA A 106 0.51 17.29 -3.95
CA ALA A 106 0.26 18.71 -3.69
C ALA A 106 1.06 19.63 -4.63
N LEU A 107 2.32 19.29 -4.93
CA LEU A 107 3.15 20.03 -5.89
C LEU A 107 2.57 20.06 -7.32
N LEU A 108 1.76 19.06 -7.67
CA LEU A 108 1.11 18.95 -8.98
C LEU A 108 -0.39 19.28 -8.93
N GLY A 109 -0.90 19.78 -7.79
CA GLY A 109 -2.33 20.08 -7.62
C GLY A 109 -3.25 18.86 -7.64
N ILE A 110 -2.71 17.64 -7.41
CA ILE A 110 -3.46 16.37 -7.44
C ILE A 110 -4.11 16.13 -6.07
N PRO A 111 -5.44 15.98 -5.98
CA PRO A 111 -6.12 15.68 -4.74
C PRO A 111 -5.76 14.29 -4.20
N VAL A 112 -5.51 14.21 -2.89
CA VAL A 112 -5.25 12.94 -2.19
C VAL A 112 -6.29 12.78 -1.08
N ALA A 113 -7.06 11.70 -1.13
CA ALA A 113 -8.07 11.41 -0.13
C ALA A 113 -7.76 10.15 0.68
N ALA A 114 -8.00 10.22 1.98
CA ALA A 114 -7.90 9.06 2.88
C ALA A 114 -9.27 8.38 2.98
N VAL A 115 -9.32 7.09 2.64
CA VAL A 115 -10.55 6.30 2.60
C VAL A 115 -10.52 5.22 3.68
N ASP A 116 -11.65 4.99 4.36
CA ASP A 116 -11.77 3.89 5.31
C ASP A 116 -11.66 2.53 4.59
N GLU A 117 -10.78 1.66 5.10
CA GLU A 117 -10.53 0.33 4.53
C GLU A 117 -11.47 -0.77 5.07
N ARG A 118 -12.39 -0.43 5.96
CA ARG A 118 -13.28 -1.43 6.58
C ARG A 118 -13.99 -2.24 5.50
N MET A 119 -13.92 -3.58 5.57
CA MET A 119 -14.56 -4.54 4.65
C MET A 119 -14.02 -4.54 3.20
N THR A 120 -13.17 -3.62 2.76
CA THR A 120 -12.66 -3.57 1.37
C THR A 120 -11.94 -4.84 0.93
N SER A 121 -11.29 -5.55 1.84
CA SER A 121 -10.62 -6.83 1.57
C SER A 121 -11.54 -8.05 1.57
N ARG A 122 -12.79 -7.90 2.02
CA ARG A 122 -13.81 -8.96 2.08
C ARG A 122 -14.88 -8.83 1.02
N THR A 123 -15.06 -7.66 0.45
CA THR A 123 -16.09 -7.39 -0.56
C THR A 123 -15.52 -7.63 -1.96
N CYS A 124 -16.30 -8.29 -2.80
CA CYS A 124 -15.96 -8.47 -4.21
C CYS A 124 -16.08 -7.14 -4.96
N HIS A 125 -15.04 -6.75 -5.70
CA HIS A 125 -15.03 -5.49 -6.43
C HIS A 125 -15.99 -5.48 -7.64
N ILE A 126 -16.47 -6.63 -8.11
CA ILE A 126 -17.41 -6.74 -9.23
C ILE A 126 -18.85 -6.69 -8.72
N CYS A 127 -19.27 -7.68 -7.92
CA CYS A 127 -20.67 -7.83 -7.53
C CYS A 127 -21.03 -7.27 -6.14
N GLY A 128 -20.06 -6.79 -5.36
CA GLY A 128 -20.30 -6.23 -4.03
C GLY A 128 -20.59 -7.27 -2.93
N THR A 129 -20.73 -8.56 -3.25
CA THR A 129 -21.00 -9.60 -2.25
C THR A 129 -19.75 -9.93 -1.42
N GLU A 130 -19.95 -10.48 -0.24
CA GLU A 130 -18.84 -10.91 0.60
C GLU A 130 -18.16 -12.14 0.00
N GLY A 131 -16.82 -12.08 -0.08
CA GLY A 131 -15.98 -13.15 -0.57
C GLY A 131 -14.92 -13.55 0.43
N ARG A 132 -14.05 -14.47 0.05
CA ARG A 132 -13.07 -15.09 0.93
C ARG A 132 -11.64 -14.87 0.45
N ARG A 133 -10.76 -14.38 1.33
CA ARG A 133 -9.32 -14.35 1.05
C ARG A 133 -8.72 -15.74 1.34
N ARG A 134 -8.48 -16.52 0.29
CA ARG A 134 -7.92 -17.88 0.39
C ARG A 134 -6.43 -17.89 0.73
N SER A 135 -5.70 -16.90 0.24
CA SER A 135 -4.27 -16.69 0.53
C SER A 135 -3.94 -15.21 0.50
N GLN A 136 -2.67 -14.84 0.76
CA GLN A 136 -2.22 -13.43 0.72
C GLN A 136 -2.45 -12.77 -0.64
N GLY A 137 -2.41 -13.51 -1.74
CA GLY A 137 -2.58 -13.00 -3.10
C GLY A 137 -3.90 -13.37 -3.78
N CYS A 138 -4.74 -14.22 -3.16
CA CYS A 138 -5.93 -14.77 -3.81
C CYS A 138 -7.21 -14.43 -3.04
N PHE A 139 -8.14 -13.77 -3.72
CA PHE A 139 -9.51 -13.54 -3.29
C PHE A 139 -10.46 -14.38 -4.11
N VAL A 140 -11.45 -14.99 -3.48
CA VAL A 140 -12.45 -15.85 -4.13
C VAL A 140 -13.84 -15.30 -3.84
N CYS A 141 -14.57 -15.02 -4.90
CA CYS A 141 -16.00 -14.71 -4.88
C CYS A 141 -16.81 -15.90 -5.39
N LYS A 142 -17.91 -16.23 -4.75
CA LYS A 142 -18.78 -17.34 -5.19
C LYS A 142 -19.41 -17.08 -6.56
N ASN A 143 -19.73 -15.82 -6.85
CA ASN A 143 -20.45 -15.43 -8.08
C ASN A 143 -19.51 -15.06 -9.24
N CYS A 144 -18.32 -14.51 -8.95
CA CYS A 144 -17.49 -13.89 -9.98
C CYS A 144 -16.12 -14.59 -10.19
N GLY A 145 -15.79 -15.60 -9.35
CA GLY A 145 -14.54 -16.35 -9.50
C GLY A 145 -13.38 -15.85 -8.64
N GLN A 146 -12.15 -15.98 -9.14
CA GLN A 146 -10.92 -15.70 -8.39
C GLN A 146 -10.16 -14.49 -8.96
N TYR A 147 -9.62 -13.64 -8.04
CA TYR A 147 -8.88 -12.44 -8.39
C TYR A 147 -7.65 -12.27 -7.49
N ASN A 148 -6.78 -11.34 -7.87
CA ASN A 148 -5.73 -10.87 -6.97
C ASN A 148 -6.36 -10.11 -5.79
N ALA A 149 -6.06 -10.53 -4.56
CA ALA A 149 -6.66 -9.97 -3.34
C ALA A 149 -6.28 -8.51 -3.09
N ASP A 150 -5.06 -8.10 -3.45
CA ASP A 150 -4.58 -6.75 -3.24
C ASP A 150 -5.19 -5.80 -4.29
N LEU A 151 -5.35 -6.27 -5.53
CA LEU A 151 -6.08 -5.54 -6.57
C LEU A 151 -7.56 -5.37 -6.22
N ASN A 152 -8.22 -6.42 -5.73
CA ASN A 152 -9.61 -6.35 -5.26
C ASN A 152 -9.78 -5.28 -4.17
N GLY A 153 -8.89 -5.26 -3.18
CA GLY A 153 -8.90 -4.25 -2.12
C GLY A 153 -8.67 -2.83 -2.65
N ALA A 154 -7.71 -2.65 -3.55
CA ALA A 154 -7.39 -1.35 -4.14
C ALA A 154 -8.57 -0.76 -4.94
N ILE A 155 -9.24 -1.59 -5.76
CA ILE A 155 -10.43 -1.16 -6.51
C ILE A 155 -11.57 -0.75 -5.55
N ASN A 156 -11.80 -1.52 -4.48
CA ASN A 156 -12.82 -1.20 -3.49
C ASN A 156 -12.52 0.11 -2.73
N ILE A 157 -11.25 0.40 -2.43
CA ILE A 157 -10.82 1.68 -1.86
C ILE A 157 -11.14 2.82 -2.83
N GLY A 158 -10.79 2.67 -4.11
CA GLY A 158 -11.10 3.65 -5.14
C GLY A 158 -12.61 3.92 -5.29
N LYS A 159 -13.43 2.86 -5.30
CA LYS A 159 -14.90 2.99 -5.39
C LYS A 159 -15.52 3.79 -4.24
N ARG A 160 -14.95 3.72 -3.04
CA ARG A 160 -15.44 4.49 -1.89
C ARG A 160 -15.20 5.99 -1.97
N LEU A 161 -14.25 6.41 -2.80
CA LEU A 161 -14.00 7.82 -3.02
C LEU A 161 -15.08 8.47 -3.88
N LEU A 162 -15.71 7.73 -4.81
CA LEU A 162 -16.70 8.25 -5.76
C LEU A 162 -17.90 8.97 -5.12
N PRO A 163 -18.53 8.46 -4.04
CA PRO A 163 -19.68 9.14 -3.42
C PRO A 163 -19.32 10.48 -2.76
N HIS A 164 -18.09 10.68 -2.35
CA HIS A 164 -17.65 11.89 -1.66
C HIS A 164 -17.23 13.03 -2.59
N MET A 165 -17.18 12.78 -3.90
CA MET A 165 -16.72 13.76 -4.89
C MET A 165 -17.86 14.52 -5.58
N GLY A 166 -19.10 14.13 -5.37
CA GLY A 166 -20.28 14.76 -5.99
C GLY A 166 -20.63 16.15 -5.46
N SER A 167 -19.99 16.63 -4.38
CA SER A 167 -20.31 17.92 -3.75
C SER A 167 -19.28 19.04 -3.98
N SER A 168 -18.17 18.76 -4.61
CA SER A 168 -17.16 19.79 -4.92
C SER A 168 -16.68 19.57 -6.34
N GLY A 169 -17.05 20.42 -7.27
CA GLY A 169 -16.85 20.37 -8.74
C GLY A 169 -15.48 20.00 -9.33
N ALA A 170 -14.73 19.16 -8.66
CA ALA A 170 -13.50 18.57 -9.15
C ALA A 170 -13.85 17.23 -9.84
N THR A 171 -13.90 17.24 -11.16
CA THR A 171 -14.01 16.04 -12.00
C THR A 171 -12.77 15.16 -11.82
N CYS A 172 -12.81 14.24 -10.87
CA CYS A 172 -11.81 13.19 -10.78
C CYS A 172 -12.19 12.05 -11.73
N GLY A 173 -11.55 12.01 -12.89
CA GLY A 173 -11.72 10.95 -13.87
C GLY A 173 -11.18 9.63 -13.37
N LEU A 174 -11.99 8.83 -12.68
CA LEU A 174 -11.71 7.42 -12.44
C LEU A 174 -12.03 6.66 -13.73
N ALA A 175 -11.00 6.43 -14.57
CA ALA A 175 -11.09 5.48 -15.66
C ALA A 175 -11.18 4.07 -15.11
N LEU A 176 -12.38 3.65 -14.71
CA LEU A 176 -12.70 2.25 -14.49
C LEU A 176 -12.88 1.62 -15.87
N ASN A 177 -11.84 0.98 -16.41
CA ASN A 177 -12.01 0.13 -17.57
C ASN A 177 -13.02 -0.97 -17.22
N ARG A 178 -14.24 -0.84 -17.74
CA ARG A 178 -15.10 -1.99 -17.99
C ARG A 178 -14.39 -2.79 -19.07
N THR A 179 -13.88 -3.93 -18.73
CA THR A 179 -13.59 -4.98 -19.71
C THR A 179 -14.91 -5.66 -19.97
N ASP A 180 -15.44 -5.43 -21.16
CA ASP A 180 -16.43 -6.30 -21.78
C ASP A 180 -15.88 -7.72 -21.91
#